data_67fb43a9e23f559e94a4b51dac2c52b0
#
_entry.id   67fb43a9e23f559e94a4b51dac2c52b0
#
_cell.length_a   1.000
_cell.length_b   1.000
_cell.length_c   1.000
_cell.angle_alpha   90.00
_cell.angle_beta   90.00
_cell.angle_gamma   90.00
#
_symmetry.space_group_name_H-M   'P 1'
#
loop_
_entity.id
_entity.type
_entity.pdbx_description
1 polymer ?
#
loop_
_entity_poly.entity_id
_entity_poly.type
_entity_poly.pdbx_seq_one_letter_code
_entity_poly.pdbx_strand_id
1 'polypeptide(L)'
;KKPLGRAKMPLRYFFELTYRCNLKCPYCYVGQNRKIEELSLDDWIKIISQIPPYSFVTLVGGEPLIREDFKEILFKCSKRTFGKLNVVTNGILMNGDIIDSFVKSKMMLLSVSLDGWGKNHDKNRAAEGIFEKIKSNLDNLNDRKKRPMVDIKTIVLKDNLDDLLKLYEYCTRSGFEFFSVSFLRNNDLKQNSILRENFGPEFYETNYPIEQYFNLDEFEKIFKEINKIRKHSKTKIRFSPKFEDSDFDFELSKIRDFFTNKKNALPRDIYEPCKFPYSNMIINPKGDVYPCLSLKIGNVKDKKLIDVYNEAKFKCFRNNLKYSKVFTSCQMCCELKVKNHIGDKT
;
A
#
# COMPACT_ATOMS: atom_id res chain seq x y z
N LYS A 1 20.40 -24.78 15.15
CA LYS A 1 20.06 -24.16 13.83
C LYS A 1 18.56 -23.90 13.82
N LYS A 2 18.11 -22.65 13.56
CA LYS A 2 16.66 -22.39 13.37
C LYS A 2 16.17 -23.13 12.14
N PRO A 3 14.99 -23.79 12.18
CA PRO A 3 14.43 -24.44 11.01
C PRO A 3 14.36 -23.47 9.84
N LEU A 4 14.76 -23.89 8.66
CA LEU A 4 14.72 -23.10 7.43
C LEU A 4 13.30 -22.50 7.22
N GLY A 5 13.23 -21.21 6.90
CA GLY A 5 11.98 -20.50 6.64
C GLY A 5 11.16 -20.07 7.87
N ARG A 6 11.57 -20.43 9.11
CA ARG A 6 10.87 -19.97 10.33
C ARG A 6 11.17 -18.50 10.59
N ALA A 7 10.12 -17.71 10.91
CA ALA A 7 10.22 -16.31 11.27
C ALA A 7 9.64 -16.03 12.67
N LYS A 8 10.09 -14.92 13.29
CA LYS A 8 9.44 -14.34 14.46
C LYS A 8 8.12 -13.70 14.04
N MET A 9 7.28 -13.29 15.01
CA MET A 9 6.06 -12.55 14.69
C MET A 9 6.36 -11.33 13.81
N PRO A 10 5.46 -11.01 12.87
CA PRO A 10 5.63 -9.86 11.98
C PRO A 10 5.82 -8.54 12.72
N LEU A 11 6.59 -7.64 12.10
CA LEU A 11 6.72 -6.25 12.54
C LEU A 11 5.58 -5.38 11.99
N ARG A 12 4.96 -5.79 10.88
CA ARG A 12 3.90 -5.05 10.22
C ARG A 12 2.75 -5.95 9.81
N TYR A 13 1.53 -5.49 10.06
CA TYR A 13 0.30 -6.16 9.68
C TYR A 13 -0.52 -5.26 8.76
N PHE A 14 -1.10 -5.88 7.73
CA PHE A 14 -2.12 -5.27 6.90
C PHE A 14 -3.43 -6.00 7.16
N PHE A 15 -4.40 -5.30 7.73
CA PHE A 15 -5.73 -5.82 7.95
C PHE A 15 -6.66 -5.25 6.87
N GLU A 16 -7.01 -6.08 5.90
CA GLU A 16 -8.06 -5.77 4.94
C GLU A 16 -9.39 -6.03 5.63
N LEU A 17 -9.96 -4.98 6.23
CA LEU A 17 -11.13 -5.12 7.11
C LEU A 17 -12.38 -5.54 6.37
N THR A 18 -12.53 -5.11 5.12
CA THR A 18 -13.69 -5.35 4.26
C THR A 18 -13.28 -5.25 2.79
N TYR A 19 -14.02 -5.93 1.90
CA TYR A 19 -13.93 -5.68 0.46
C TYR A 19 -15.06 -4.77 -0.04
N ARG A 20 -16.04 -4.44 0.81
CA ARG A 20 -17.04 -3.42 0.49
C ARG A 20 -16.38 -2.05 0.32
N CYS A 21 -16.87 -1.28 -0.65
CA CYS A 21 -16.38 0.07 -0.92
C CYS A 21 -17.51 0.90 -1.54
N ASN A 22 -17.52 2.17 -1.22
CA ASN A 22 -18.43 3.15 -1.81
C ASN A 22 -17.95 3.69 -3.18
N LEU A 23 -16.81 3.19 -3.70
CA LEU A 23 -16.27 3.51 -5.02
C LEU A 23 -16.09 2.26 -5.89
N LYS A 24 -16.00 2.47 -7.23
CA LYS A 24 -15.79 1.43 -8.25
C LYS A 24 -14.61 1.80 -9.17
N CYS A 25 -13.47 2.20 -8.59
CA CYS A 25 -12.31 2.62 -9.35
C CYS A 25 -11.87 1.55 -10.37
N PRO A 26 -11.59 1.91 -11.63
CA PRO A 26 -11.29 0.94 -12.70
C PRO A 26 -10.03 0.11 -12.44
N TYR A 27 -9.03 0.68 -11.76
CA TYR A 27 -7.74 0.04 -11.43
C TYR A 27 -7.70 -0.57 -10.03
N CYS A 28 -8.86 -0.75 -9.37
CA CYS A 28 -8.91 -1.28 -8.02
C CYS A 28 -8.53 -2.76 -7.98
N TYR A 29 -7.56 -3.11 -7.13
CA TYR A 29 -7.10 -4.51 -6.99
C TYR A 29 -8.13 -5.42 -6.30
N VAL A 30 -9.07 -4.88 -5.54
CA VAL A 30 -10.16 -5.66 -4.92
C VAL A 30 -11.16 -6.16 -5.97
N GLY A 31 -11.20 -5.51 -7.14
CA GLY A 31 -12.12 -5.88 -8.22
C GLY A 31 -13.59 -5.57 -7.91
N GLN A 32 -14.50 -6.22 -8.65
CA GLN A 32 -15.94 -5.97 -8.55
C GLN A 32 -16.68 -6.98 -7.66
N ASN A 33 -16.08 -8.15 -7.38
CA ASN A 33 -16.71 -9.18 -6.52
C ASN A 33 -16.41 -8.90 -5.05
N ARG A 34 -17.28 -8.13 -4.41
CA ARG A 34 -17.09 -7.59 -3.05
C ARG A 34 -18.00 -8.22 -2.00
N LYS A 35 -18.89 -9.14 -2.40
CA LYS A 35 -19.79 -9.85 -1.48
C LYS A 35 -19.08 -11.10 -0.95
N ILE A 36 -18.59 -11.02 0.27
CA ILE A 36 -17.95 -12.11 0.99
C ILE A 36 -18.43 -12.12 2.43
N GLU A 37 -18.38 -13.27 3.08
CA GLU A 37 -18.47 -13.35 4.53
C GLU A 37 -17.24 -12.70 5.16
N GLU A 38 -17.44 -11.75 6.06
CA GLU A 38 -16.38 -10.98 6.70
C GLU A 38 -16.22 -11.41 8.16
N LEU A 39 -15.00 -11.34 8.67
CA LEU A 39 -14.71 -11.51 10.09
C LEU A 39 -15.54 -10.54 10.93
N SER A 40 -16.11 -11.06 12.03
CA SER A 40 -16.82 -10.26 13.02
C SER A 40 -15.88 -9.35 13.81
N LEU A 41 -16.43 -8.42 14.57
CA LEU A 41 -15.66 -7.62 15.53
C LEU A 41 -14.87 -8.49 16.51
N ASP A 42 -15.52 -9.53 17.05
CA ASP A 42 -14.89 -10.44 18.01
C ASP A 42 -13.70 -11.21 17.40
N ASP A 43 -13.81 -11.59 16.13
CA ASP A 43 -12.70 -12.22 15.40
C ASP A 43 -11.52 -11.26 15.27
N TRP A 44 -11.80 -10.00 14.86
CA TRP A 44 -10.75 -8.97 14.78
C TRP A 44 -10.13 -8.69 16.15
N ILE A 45 -10.91 -8.64 17.22
CA ILE A 45 -10.38 -8.45 18.58
C ILE A 45 -9.48 -9.61 18.99
N LYS A 46 -9.86 -10.86 18.69
CA LYS A 46 -9.00 -12.05 18.92
C LYS A 46 -7.69 -11.97 18.14
N ILE A 47 -7.75 -11.53 16.87
CA ILE A 47 -6.56 -11.34 16.03
C ILE A 47 -5.65 -10.25 16.62
N ILE A 48 -6.22 -9.07 16.93
CA ILE A 48 -5.51 -7.93 17.49
C ILE A 48 -4.81 -8.28 18.81
N SER A 49 -5.44 -9.10 19.66
CA SER A 49 -4.85 -9.53 20.94
C SER A 49 -3.54 -10.31 20.79
N GLN A 50 -3.34 -10.96 19.64
CA GLN A 50 -2.17 -11.80 19.35
C GLN A 50 -0.98 -11.04 18.76
N ILE A 51 -1.19 -9.83 18.21
CA ILE A 51 -0.09 -9.07 17.61
C ILE A 51 0.83 -8.49 18.68
N PRO A 52 2.17 -8.47 18.44
CA PRO A 52 3.09 -7.84 19.38
C PRO A 52 2.87 -6.33 19.50
N PRO A 53 3.04 -5.73 20.69
CA PRO A 53 2.82 -4.28 20.88
C PRO A 53 3.75 -3.37 20.07
N TYR A 54 4.90 -3.88 19.68
CA TYR A 54 5.87 -3.16 18.84
C TYR A 54 5.50 -3.13 17.36
N SER A 55 4.48 -3.87 16.95
CA SER A 55 4.08 -3.99 15.55
C SER A 55 3.39 -2.72 15.04
N PHE A 56 3.53 -2.49 13.74
CA PHE A 56 2.81 -1.46 13.01
C PHE A 56 1.61 -2.09 12.28
N VAL A 57 0.42 -1.56 12.46
CA VAL A 57 -0.80 -2.04 11.79
C VAL A 57 -1.25 -1.06 10.72
N THR A 58 -1.66 -1.57 9.57
CA THR A 58 -2.33 -0.79 8.53
C THR A 58 -3.75 -1.35 8.35
N LEU A 59 -4.75 -0.54 8.65
CA LEU A 59 -6.16 -0.85 8.36
C LEU A 59 -6.44 -0.41 6.92
N VAL A 60 -6.90 -1.34 6.10
CA VAL A 60 -7.08 -1.16 4.65
C VAL A 60 -8.21 -2.09 4.16
N GLY A 61 -8.42 -2.19 2.86
CA GLY A 61 -9.39 -3.11 2.24
C GLY A 61 -10.03 -2.50 1.02
N GLY A 62 -11.38 -2.59 0.90
CA GLY A 62 -12.17 -1.75 0.02
C GLY A 62 -12.17 -0.32 0.57
N GLU A 63 -13.15 0.01 1.40
CA GLU A 63 -13.14 1.23 2.22
C GLU A 63 -13.37 0.84 3.69
N PRO A 64 -12.34 0.94 4.55
CA PRO A 64 -12.46 0.51 5.94
C PRO A 64 -13.51 1.30 6.74
N LEU A 65 -13.73 2.58 6.40
CA LEU A 65 -14.70 3.44 7.08
C LEU A 65 -16.17 3.06 6.84
N ILE A 66 -16.45 2.12 5.93
CA ILE A 66 -17.81 1.63 5.68
C ILE A 66 -18.28 0.60 6.72
N ARG A 67 -17.35 0.05 7.51
CA ARG A 67 -17.69 -0.87 8.58
C ARG A 67 -18.26 -0.12 9.77
N GLU A 68 -19.38 -0.59 10.29
CA GLU A 68 -20.05 0.02 11.45
C GLU A 68 -19.18 -0.07 12.71
N ASP A 69 -18.44 -1.19 12.86
CA ASP A 69 -17.53 -1.47 13.98
C ASP A 69 -16.08 -0.94 13.75
N PHE A 70 -15.87 -0.09 12.73
CA PHE A 70 -14.56 0.44 12.41
C PHE A 70 -13.87 1.14 13.59
N LYS A 71 -14.62 1.95 14.34
CA LYS A 71 -14.06 2.71 15.47
C LYS A 71 -13.56 1.80 16.58
N GLU A 72 -14.30 0.74 16.90
CA GLU A 72 -13.91 -0.25 17.90
C GLU A 72 -12.61 -0.95 17.49
N ILE A 73 -12.50 -1.37 16.23
CA ILE A 73 -11.29 -1.96 15.67
C ILE A 73 -10.12 -0.97 15.73
N LEU A 74 -10.36 0.30 15.33
CA LEU A 74 -9.37 1.38 15.39
C LEU A 74 -8.79 1.55 16.79
N PHE A 75 -9.68 1.69 17.80
CA PHE A 75 -9.25 1.90 19.20
C PHE A 75 -8.54 0.67 19.78
N LYS A 76 -9.01 -0.54 19.47
CA LYS A 76 -8.34 -1.79 19.89
C LYS A 76 -6.94 -1.93 19.27
N CYS A 77 -6.80 -1.66 17.97
CA CYS A 77 -5.49 -1.65 17.32
C CYS A 77 -4.56 -0.59 17.92
N SER A 78 -5.04 0.64 18.08
CA SER A 78 -4.23 1.72 18.61
C SER A 78 -3.77 1.45 20.05
N LYS A 79 -4.66 0.98 20.92
CA LYS A 79 -4.32 0.56 22.29
C LYS A 79 -3.27 -0.56 22.28
N ARG A 80 -3.42 -1.56 21.41
CA ARG A 80 -2.50 -2.70 21.32
C ARG A 80 -1.11 -2.30 20.85
N THR A 81 -1.01 -1.35 19.93
CA THR A 81 0.25 -0.98 19.25
C THR A 81 0.81 0.37 19.69
N PHE A 82 0.26 0.98 20.74
CA PHE A 82 0.64 2.33 21.21
C PHE A 82 0.59 3.37 20.07
N GLY A 83 -0.47 3.34 19.28
CA GLY A 83 -0.68 4.28 18.17
C GLY A 83 0.13 4.00 16.91
N LYS A 84 0.95 2.93 16.85
CA LYS A 84 1.66 2.52 15.62
C LYS A 84 0.66 1.96 14.60
N LEU A 85 -0.16 2.84 14.07
CA LEU A 85 -1.32 2.53 13.27
C LEU A 85 -1.42 3.47 12.08
N ASN A 86 -1.77 2.92 10.92
CA ASN A 86 -2.14 3.63 9.71
C ASN A 86 -3.54 3.22 9.27
N VAL A 87 -4.33 4.15 8.79
CA VAL A 87 -5.59 3.91 8.08
C VAL A 87 -5.41 4.37 6.64
N VAL A 88 -5.77 3.50 5.68
CA VAL A 88 -5.81 3.85 4.25
C VAL A 88 -7.26 3.97 3.84
N THR A 89 -7.67 5.14 3.37
CA THR A 89 -9.05 5.46 3.02
C THR A 89 -9.14 6.27 1.72
N ASN A 90 -10.29 6.22 1.06
CA ASN A 90 -10.62 7.14 -0.02
C ASN A 90 -11.04 8.54 0.50
N GLY A 91 -11.24 8.71 1.80
CA GLY A 91 -11.50 10.00 2.44
C GLY A 91 -12.94 10.51 2.38
N ILE A 92 -13.85 9.87 1.63
CA ILE A 92 -15.23 10.37 1.44
C ILE A 92 -16.04 10.32 2.75
N LEU A 93 -15.82 9.28 3.56
CA LEU A 93 -16.57 9.03 4.80
C LEU A 93 -15.90 9.66 6.04
N MET A 94 -14.88 10.47 5.88
CA MET A 94 -14.20 11.19 6.96
C MET A 94 -15.02 12.37 7.47
N ASN A 95 -16.17 12.10 8.09
CA ASN A 95 -16.92 13.13 8.79
C ASN A 95 -16.26 13.54 10.13
N GLY A 96 -16.83 14.54 10.82
CA GLY A 96 -16.28 15.06 12.08
C GLY A 96 -16.09 13.98 13.15
N ASP A 97 -17.02 13.03 13.28
CA ASP A 97 -16.97 11.94 14.25
C ASP A 97 -15.84 10.92 13.94
N ILE A 98 -15.62 10.61 12.68
CA ILE A 98 -14.48 9.77 12.23
C ILE A 98 -13.17 10.51 12.47
N ILE A 99 -13.09 11.80 12.11
CA ILE A 99 -11.90 12.64 12.34
C ILE A 99 -11.56 12.69 13.82
N ASP A 100 -12.54 12.91 14.69
CA ASP A 100 -12.35 12.92 16.14
C ASP A 100 -11.89 11.56 16.66
N SER A 101 -12.35 10.47 16.06
CA SER A 101 -11.90 9.11 16.40
C SER A 101 -10.41 8.90 16.02
N PHE A 102 -9.96 9.42 14.88
CA PHE A 102 -8.53 9.39 14.50
C PHE A 102 -7.67 10.13 15.52
N VAL A 103 -8.08 11.33 15.93
CA VAL A 103 -7.36 12.13 16.93
C VAL A 103 -7.35 11.44 18.30
N LYS A 104 -8.51 10.99 18.79
CA LYS A 104 -8.65 10.29 20.09
C LYS A 104 -7.88 8.98 20.14
N SER A 105 -7.79 8.26 19.02
CA SER A 105 -7.03 7.02 18.93
C SER A 105 -5.51 7.24 19.01
N LYS A 106 -5.02 8.47 18.80
CA LYS A 106 -3.59 8.80 18.72
C LYS A 106 -2.85 7.98 17.64
N MET A 107 -3.56 7.61 16.57
CA MET A 107 -2.92 6.88 15.46
C MET A 107 -1.81 7.71 14.81
N MET A 108 -0.80 7.02 14.32
CA MET A 108 0.41 7.67 13.79
C MET A 108 0.19 8.28 12.40
N LEU A 109 -0.52 7.59 11.51
CA LEU A 109 -0.58 7.93 10.09
C LEU A 109 -2.00 7.75 9.54
N LEU A 110 -2.41 8.67 8.70
CA LEU A 110 -3.60 8.57 7.85
C LEU A 110 -3.16 8.68 6.39
N SER A 111 -3.44 7.67 5.59
CA SER A 111 -3.17 7.67 4.16
C SER A 111 -4.48 7.91 3.40
N VAL A 112 -4.56 9.00 2.64
CA VAL A 112 -5.74 9.36 1.85
C VAL A 112 -5.41 9.32 0.38
N SER A 113 -6.29 8.68 -0.40
CA SER A 113 -6.09 8.48 -1.83
C SER A 113 -6.61 9.66 -2.64
N LEU A 114 -5.74 10.34 -3.38
CA LEU A 114 -6.10 11.40 -4.34
C LEU A 114 -5.38 11.16 -5.68
N ASP A 115 -6.12 10.76 -6.71
CA ASP A 115 -5.54 10.40 -8.03
C ASP A 115 -5.83 11.48 -9.09
N GLY A 116 -5.67 12.74 -8.73
CA GLY A 116 -5.83 13.91 -9.57
C GLY A 116 -6.40 15.11 -8.81
N TRP A 117 -6.54 16.21 -9.46
CA TRP A 117 -7.10 17.46 -8.92
C TRP A 117 -8.51 17.71 -9.49
N GLY A 118 -9.49 17.98 -8.62
CA GLY A 118 -10.85 18.30 -9.03
C GLY A 118 -11.49 17.17 -9.86
N LYS A 119 -12.03 17.53 -11.00
CA LYS A 119 -12.73 16.61 -11.91
C LYS A 119 -11.88 15.42 -12.39
N ASN A 120 -10.55 15.57 -12.48
CA ASN A 120 -9.67 14.45 -12.85
C ASN A 120 -9.66 13.37 -11.76
N HIS A 121 -9.66 13.75 -10.48
CA HIS A 121 -9.81 12.80 -9.39
C HIS A 121 -11.15 12.06 -9.49
N ASP A 122 -12.24 12.80 -9.69
CA ASP A 122 -13.60 12.26 -9.78
C ASP A 122 -13.70 11.25 -10.93
N LYS A 123 -13.18 11.61 -12.11
CA LYS A 123 -13.09 10.73 -13.28
C LYS A 123 -12.29 9.45 -12.97
N ASN A 124 -11.09 9.60 -12.40
CA ASN A 124 -10.19 8.48 -12.10
C ASN A 124 -10.78 7.53 -11.04
N ARG A 125 -11.62 8.03 -10.15
CA ARG A 125 -12.29 7.24 -9.11
C ARG A 125 -13.71 6.82 -9.48
N ALA A 126 -14.18 7.20 -10.68
CA ALA A 126 -15.51 6.90 -11.21
C ALA A 126 -16.65 7.37 -10.27
N ALA A 127 -16.56 8.59 -9.73
CA ALA A 127 -17.58 9.19 -8.88
C ALA A 127 -17.48 10.73 -8.92
N GLU A 128 -18.59 11.43 -9.08
CA GLU A 128 -18.62 12.89 -9.20
C GLU A 128 -18.65 13.60 -7.83
N GLY A 129 -18.02 14.78 -7.76
CA GLY A 129 -18.04 15.68 -6.60
C GLY A 129 -17.28 15.18 -5.37
N ILE A 130 -16.55 14.08 -5.49
CA ILE A 130 -15.86 13.47 -4.34
C ILE A 130 -14.58 14.21 -3.98
N PHE A 131 -13.90 14.85 -4.94
CA PHE A 131 -12.67 15.59 -4.67
C PHE A 131 -12.89 16.71 -3.65
N GLU A 132 -13.88 17.57 -3.88
CA GLU A 132 -14.17 18.70 -2.99
C GLU A 132 -14.60 18.23 -1.59
N LYS A 133 -15.35 17.12 -1.52
CA LYS A 133 -15.71 16.51 -0.25
C LYS A 133 -14.50 15.98 0.51
N ILE A 134 -13.59 15.28 -0.17
CA ILE A 134 -12.36 14.76 0.45
C ILE A 134 -11.48 15.91 0.90
N LYS A 135 -11.31 16.94 0.05
CA LYS A 135 -10.54 18.14 0.38
C LYS A 135 -11.10 18.83 1.63
N SER A 136 -12.40 19.06 1.68
CA SER A 136 -13.07 19.64 2.87
C SER A 136 -12.84 18.77 4.12
N ASN A 137 -12.91 17.45 4.02
CA ASN A 137 -12.63 16.55 5.13
C ASN A 137 -11.16 16.62 5.58
N LEU A 138 -10.22 16.78 4.66
CA LEU A 138 -8.79 16.95 4.96
C LEU A 138 -8.52 18.32 5.61
N ASP A 139 -9.16 19.37 5.14
CA ASP A 139 -9.05 20.71 5.73
C ASP A 139 -9.60 20.67 7.18
N ASN A 140 -10.76 20.05 7.41
CA ASN A 140 -11.33 19.84 8.75
C ASN A 140 -10.40 19.00 9.67
N LEU A 141 -9.76 17.96 9.14
CA LEU A 141 -8.75 17.22 9.89
C LEU A 141 -7.54 18.10 10.24
N ASN A 142 -7.12 18.97 9.32
CA ASN A 142 -5.94 19.82 9.49
C ASN A 142 -6.15 20.87 10.59
N ASP A 143 -7.38 21.27 10.86
CA ASP A 143 -7.75 22.16 11.96
C ASP A 143 -7.59 21.51 13.36
N ARG A 144 -7.38 20.22 13.43
CA ARG A 144 -7.21 19.50 14.70
C ARG A 144 -5.75 19.59 15.21
N LYS A 145 -5.55 20.16 16.42
CA LYS A 145 -4.21 20.38 17.02
C LYS A 145 -3.32 19.12 17.12
N LYS A 146 -3.94 17.93 17.21
CA LYS A 146 -3.23 16.64 17.41
C LYS A 146 -3.64 15.62 16.36
N ARG A 147 -3.75 16.03 15.10
CA ARG A 147 -4.04 15.13 14.00
C ARG A 147 -2.92 14.10 13.78
N PRO A 148 -3.21 12.92 13.23
CA PRO A 148 -2.17 12.02 12.73
C PRO A 148 -1.36 12.69 11.61
N MET A 149 -0.17 12.18 11.33
CA MET A 149 0.54 12.51 10.09
C MET A 149 -0.34 12.13 8.90
N VAL A 150 -0.29 12.92 7.84
CA VAL A 150 -1.07 12.68 6.62
C VAL A 150 -0.13 12.29 5.48
N ASP A 151 -0.54 11.23 4.76
CA ASP A 151 0.11 10.75 3.55
C ASP A 151 -0.89 10.79 2.40
N ILE A 152 -0.74 11.72 1.48
CA ILE A 152 -1.55 11.74 0.27
C ILE A 152 -0.96 10.74 -0.72
N LYS A 153 -1.78 9.74 -1.09
CA LYS A 153 -1.40 8.68 -2.03
C LYS A 153 -2.01 8.92 -3.38
N THR A 154 -1.16 8.92 -4.40
CA THR A 154 -1.60 9.04 -5.80
C THR A 154 -1.05 7.91 -6.65
N ILE A 155 -1.85 7.44 -7.60
CA ILE A 155 -1.40 6.56 -8.68
C ILE A 155 -1.16 7.41 -9.90
N VAL A 156 0.02 7.28 -10.53
CA VAL A 156 0.34 7.95 -11.79
C VAL A 156 -0.47 7.32 -12.91
N LEU A 157 -1.25 8.14 -13.58
CA LEU A 157 -2.10 7.79 -14.72
C LEU A 157 -1.84 8.78 -15.86
N LYS A 158 -2.22 8.42 -17.08
CA LYS A 158 -2.06 9.31 -18.24
C LYS A 158 -2.73 10.67 -18.04
N ASP A 159 -3.91 10.67 -17.42
CA ASP A 159 -4.78 11.85 -17.34
C ASP A 159 -4.57 12.68 -16.06
N ASN A 160 -3.56 12.35 -15.21
CA ASN A 160 -3.34 13.11 -13.97
C ASN A 160 -1.93 13.63 -13.78
N LEU A 161 -1.08 13.58 -14.79
CA LEU A 161 0.30 14.06 -14.68
C LEU A 161 0.37 15.52 -14.25
N ASP A 162 -0.35 16.41 -14.92
CA ASP A 162 -0.39 17.84 -14.62
C ASP A 162 -0.92 18.16 -13.21
N ASP A 163 -1.70 17.24 -12.64
CA ASP A 163 -2.27 17.40 -11.30
C ASP A 163 -1.29 17.04 -10.18
N LEU A 164 -0.22 16.29 -10.48
CA LEU A 164 0.76 15.88 -9.47
C LEU A 164 1.44 17.09 -8.81
N LEU A 165 1.73 18.13 -9.60
CA LEU A 165 2.28 19.39 -9.08
C LEU A 165 1.28 20.07 -8.13
N LYS A 166 0.00 20.21 -8.54
CA LYS A 166 -1.06 20.80 -7.72
C LYS A 166 -1.29 20.03 -6.41
N LEU A 167 -1.27 18.68 -6.49
CA LEU A 167 -1.39 17.82 -5.31
C LEU A 167 -0.21 18.00 -4.35
N TYR A 168 1.01 18.11 -4.88
CA TYR A 168 2.19 18.34 -4.06
C TYR A 168 2.18 19.72 -3.40
N GLU A 169 1.79 20.75 -4.14
CA GLU A 169 1.60 22.10 -3.59
C GLU A 169 0.53 22.13 -2.50
N TYR A 170 -0.58 21.42 -2.70
CA TYR A 170 -1.63 21.29 -1.68
C TYR A 170 -1.07 20.60 -0.43
N CYS A 171 -0.34 19.49 -0.56
CA CYS A 171 0.31 18.82 0.55
C CYS A 171 1.25 19.77 1.32
N THR A 172 2.05 20.54 0.60
CA THR A 172 3.02 21.48 1.19
C THR A 172 2.31 22.62 1.95
N ARG A 173 1.28 23.23 1.35
CA ARG A 173 0.50 24.32 1.98
C ARG A 173 -0.28 23.83 3.20
N SER A 174 -0.82 22.62 3.16
CA SER A 174 -1.54 22.02 4.27
C SER A 174 -0.62 21.45 5.35
N GLY A 175 0.70 21.43 5.13
CA GLY A 175 1.67 20.87 6.07
C GLY A 175 1.52 19.35 6.24
N PHE A 176 1.10 18.63 5.20
CA PHE A 176 1.05 17.16 5.22
C PHE A 176 2.45 16.58 5.09
N GLU A 177 2.68 15.48 5.80
CA GLU A 177 4.03 14.94 5.98
C GLU A 177 4.55 14.17 4.77
N PHE A 178 3.63 13.52 4.01
CA PHE A 178 4.03 12.66 2.90
C PHE A 178 3.15 12.86 1.67
N PHE A 179 3.80 12.77 0.51
CA PHE A 179 3.19 12.62 -0.80
C PHE A 179 3.72 11.34 -1.44
N SER A 180 2.89 10.32 -1.49
CA SER A 180 3.26 8.98 -1.97
C SER A 180 2.77 8.76 -3.40
N VAL A 181 3.71 8.60 -4.33
CA VAL A 181 3.48 8.43 -5.76
C VAL A 181 3.67 6.95 -6.11
N SER A 182 2.62 6.32 -6.60
CA SER A 182 2.63 4.91 -7.00
C SER A 182 2.42 4.76 -8.49
N PHE A 183 3.18 3.89 -9.12
CA PHE A 183 2.94 3.53 -10.51
C PHE A 183 1.88 2.43 -10.60
N LEU A 184 1.03 2.51 -11.62
CA LEU A 184 -0.03 1.54 -11.83
C LEU A 184 0.59 0.15 -12.07
N ARG A 185 0.10 -0.84 -11.33
CA ARG A 185 0.46 -2.24 -11.57
C ARG A 185 -0.46 -2.82 -12.64
N ASN A 186 0.06 -3.74 -13.44
CA ASN A 186 -0.79 -4.49 -14.37
C ASN A 186 -1.93 -5.18 -13.60
N ASN A 187 -3.18 -4.96 -14.06
CA ASN A 187 -4.39 -5.44 -13.40
C ASN A 187 -4.49 -6.97 -13.34
N ASP A 188 -3.93 -7.67 -14.33
CA ASP A 188 -3.99 -9.14 -14.40
C ASP A 188 -3.28 -9.80 -13.22
N LEU A 189 -2.19 -9.20 -12.73
CA LEU A 189 -1.53 -9.62 -11.50
C LEU A 189 -2.39 -9.45 -10.25
N LYS A 190 -3.20 -8.39 -10.20
CA LYS A 190 -4.01 -8.05 -9.02
C LYS A 190 -5.27 -8.90 -8.94
N GLN A 191 -5.99 -9.06 -10.05
CA GLN A 191 -7.24 -9.80 -10.08
C GLN A 191 -7.03 -11.31 -9.89
N ASN A 192 -5.95 -11.86 -10.44
CA ASN A 192 -5.63 -13.28 -10.30
C ASN A 192 -4.90 -13.61 -8.99
N SER A 193 -4.18 -12.67 -8.37
CA SER A 193 -3.31 -12.94 -7.23
C SER A 193 -4.05 -13.08 -5.91
N ILE A 194 -5.12 -12.32 -5.69
CA ILE A 194 -5.95 -12.43 -4.48
C ILE A 194 -6.79 -13.70 -4.49
N LEU A 195 -7.02 -14.30 -5.68
CA LEU A 195 -7.89 -15.45 -5.90
C LEU A 195 -7.13 -16.77 -6.07
N ARG A 196 -5.80 -16.77 -6.17
CA ARG A 196 -5.02 -18.02 -6.34
C ARG A 196 -4.96 -18.80 -5.04
N GLU A 197 -5.68 -19.89 -4.98
CA GLU A 197 -5.67 -20.82 -3.84
C GLU A 197 -4.48 -21.78 -3.86
N ASN A 198 -3.79 -21.95 -4.98
CA ASN A 198 -2.75 -22.96 -5.17
C ASN A 198 -1.40 -22.39 -5.60
N PHE A 199 -0.37 -23.01 -5.04
CA PHE A 199 1.05 -22.80 -5.32
C PHE A 199 1.46 -23.66 -6.53
N GLY A 200 1.37 -23.10 -7.73
CA GLY A 200 1.95 -23.73 -8.92
C GLY A 200 3.30 -23.11 -9.31
N PRO A 201 4.14 -23.81 -10.08
CA PRO A 201 5.37 -23.26 -10.67
C PRO A 201 5.11 -21.98 -11.44
N GLU A 202 3.96 -21.85 -12.07
CA GLU A 202 3.54 -20.69 -12.85
C GLU A 202 3.58 -19.38 -12.05
N PHE A 203 3.38 -19.43 -10.71
CA PHE A 203 3.48 -18.25 -9.86
C PHE A 203 4.90 -17.68 -9.84
N TYR A 204 5.89 -18.55 -9.85
CA TYR A 204 7.30 -18.17 -9.78
C TYR A 204 7.87 -17.76 -11.13
N GLU A 205 7.31 -18.28 -12.22
CA GLU A 205 7.83 -18.18 -13.58
C GLU A 205 7.11 -17.16 -14.46
N THR A 206 5.92 -16.70 -14.04
CA THR A 206 5.15 -15.73 -14.82
C THR A 206 5.91 -14.40 -14.94
N ASN A 207 6.26 -14.04 -16.15
CA ASN A 207 6.89 -12.76 -16.47
C ASN A 207 5.83 -11.79 -17.01
N TYR A 208 5.66 -10.65 -16.35
CA TYR A 208 4.76 -9.61 -16.79
C TYR A 208 5.57 -8.42 -17.29
N PRO A 209 5.31 -7.91 -18.49
CA PRO A 209 6.00 -6.74 -19.00
C PRO A 209 5.78 -5.54 -18.07
N ILE A 210 6.81 -4.73 -17.92
CA ILE A 210 6.70 -3.44 -17.23
C ILE A 210 6.02 -2.49 -18.20
N GLU A 211 4.78 -2.14 -17.93
CA GLU A 211 4.00 -1.22 -18.74
C GLU A 211 4.10 0.19 -18.18
N GLN A 212 4.18 1.14 -19.09
CA GLN A 212 4.16 2.56 -18.79
C GLN A 212 2.85 3.16 -19.29
N TYR A 213 2.08 3.74 -18.38
CA TYR A 213 0.76 4.30 -18.66
C TYR A 213 0.76 5.84 -18.76
N PHE A 214 1.94 6.45 -18.85
CA PHE A 214 2.12 7.91 -18.84
C PHE A 214 3.34 8.32 -19.67
N ASN A 215 3.43 9.61 -20.01
CA ASN A 215 4.59 10.17 -20.72
C ASN A 215 5.74 10.42 -19.72
N LEU A 216 6.90 9.78 -19.93
CA LEU A 216 8.06 9.92 -19.04
C LEU A 216 8.71 11.30 -19.09
N ASP A 217 8.76 11.94 -20.26
CA ASP A 217 9.38 13.27 -20.39
C ASP A 217 8.55 14.33 -19.66
N GLU A 218 7.23 14.21 -19.78
CA GLU A 218 6.28 15.06 -19.04
C GLU A 218 6.34 14.81 -17.54
N PHE A 219 6.39 13.54 -17.11
CA PHE A 219 6.57 13.16 -15.72
C PHE A 219 7.86 13.79 -15.13
N GLU A 220 8.99 13.65 -15.81
CA GLU A 220 10.25 14.24 -15.34
C GLU A 220 10.19 15.76 -15.27
N LYS A 221 9.59 16.43 -16.28
CA LYS A 221 9.41 17.86 -16.27
C LYS A 221 8.62 18.32 -15.04
N ILE A 222 7.51 17.65 -14.74
CA ILE A 222 6.68 17.95 -13.57
C ILE A 222 7.46 17.72 -12.27
N PHE A 223 8.19 16.62 -12.17
CA PHE A 223 8.96 16.32 -10.95
C PHE A 223 10.19 17.22 -10.77
N LYS A 224 10.75 17.78 -11.84
CA LYS A 224 11.76 18.85 -11.74
C LYS A 224 11.16 20.13 -11.13
N GLU A 225 9.92 20.51 -11.50
CA GLU A 225 9.23 21.63 -10.85
C GLU A 225 8.90 21.32 -9.37
N ILE A 226 8.39 20.11 -9.09
CA ILE A 226 8.17 19.64 -7.73
C ILE A 226 9.46 19.71 -6.89
N ASN A 227 10.63 19.36 -7.47
CA ASN A 227 11.90 19.41 -6.77
C ASN A 227 12.30 20.84 -6.33
N LYS A 228 11.93 21.87 -7.08
CA LYS A 228 12.13 23.28 -6.67
C LYS A 228 11.37 23.59 -5.38
N ILE A 229 10.10 23.18 -5.30
CA ILE A 229 9.25 23.38 -4.12
C ILE A 229 9.75 22.52 -2.95
N ARG A 230 10.14 21.27 -3.22
CA ARG A 230 10.61 20.28 -2.23
C ARG A 230 11.77 20.79 -1.38
N LYS A 231 12.70 21.57 -1.99
CA LYS A 231 13.86 22.15 -1.28
C LYS A 231 13.47 23.03 -0.08
N HIS A 232 12.24 23.59 -0.12
CA HIS A 232 11.70 24.49 0.91
C HIS A 232 10.51 23.88 1.67
N SER A 233 10.16 22.62 1.40
CA SER A 233 9.02 21.91 1.97
C SER A 233 9.43 20.86 2.99
N LYS A 234 8.58 20.65 4.00
CA LYS A 234 8.70 19.52 4.94
C LYS A 234 8.01 18.25 4.41
N THR A 235 7.18 18.36 3.36
CA THR A 235 6.48 17.23 2.76
C THR A 235 7.46 16.33 2.01
N LYS A 236 7.56 15.08 2.45
CA LYS A 236 8.46 14.09 1.85
C LYS A 236 7.76 13.35 0.72
N ILE A 237 8.43 13.22 -0.42
CA ILE A 237 7.97 12.40 -1.54
C ILE A 237 8.41 10.96 -1.32
N ARG A 238 7.54 10.00 -1.68
CA ARG A 238 7.81 8.57 -1.67
C ARG A 238 7.35 7.94 -2.97
N PHE A 239 8.17 7.12 -3.58
CA PHE A 239 7.78 6.36 -4.77
C PHE A 239 7.49 4.89 -4.44
N SER A 240 6.59 4.27 -5.22
CA SER A 240 6.27 2.84 -5.15
C SER A 240 6.20 2.24 -6.57
N PRO A 241 7.14 1.36 -6.98
CA PRO A 241 8.25 0.80 -6.21
C PRO A 241 9.19 1.85 -5.61
N LYS A 242 10.02 1.45 -4.64
CA LYS A 242 10.93 2.36 -3.96
C LYS A 242 12.16 2.61 -4.82
N PHE A 243 12.38 3.87 -5.18
CA PHE A 243 13.58 4.33 -5.89
C PHE A 243 14.55 5.10 -4.98
N GLU A 244 14.27 5.14 -3.69
CA GLU A 244 14.90 5.98 -2.66
C GLU A 244 16.40 6.19 -2.89
N ASP A 245 16.79 7.46 -3.02
CA ASP A 245 18.16 7.93 -3.03
C ASP A 245 18.28 9.24 -2.24
N SER A 246 19.50 9.61 -1.87
CA SER A 246 19.80 10.91 -1.27
C SER A 246 19.71 12.06 -2.28
N ASP A 247 19.96 11.76 -3.55
CA ASP A 247 19.85 12.69 -4.67
C ASP A 247 18.55 12.43 -5.45
N PHE A 248 17.70 13.45 -5.51
CA PHE A 248 16.40 13.36 -6.16
C PHE A 248 16.51 13.30 -7.69
N ASP A 249 17.49 13.97 -8.29
CA ASP A 249 17.68 13.92 -9.73
C ASP A 249 18.19 12.53 -10.15
N PHE A 250 19.01 11.90 -9.32
CA PHE A 250 19.40 10.50 -9.51
C PHE A 250 18.21 9.54 -9.31
N GLU A 251 17.31 9.82 -8.36
CA GLU A 251 16.07 9.06 -8.18
C GLU A 251 15.18 9.13 -9.43
N LEU A 252 15.05 10.30 -10.07
CA LEU A 252 14.32 10.46 -11.33
C LEU A 252 14.97 9.70 -12.48
N SER A 253 16.31 9.70 -12.58
CA SER A 253 17.02 8.93 -13.59
C SER A 253 16.79 7.42 -13.44
N LYS A 254 16.72 6.91 -12.22
CA LYS A 254 16.35 5.51 -11.96
C LYS A 254 14.93 5.18 -12.41
N ILE A 255 13.98 6.10 -12.22
CA ILE A 255 12.61 5.91 -12.69
C ILE A 255 12.60 5.81 -14.21
N ARG A 256 13.32 6.68 -14.91
CA ARG A 256 13.47 6.63 -16.35
C ARG A 256 14.08 5.30 -16.81
N ASP A 257 15.19 4.90 -16.24
CA ASP A 257 15.86 3.61 -16.54
C ASP A 257 14.92 2.43 -16.33
N PHE A 258 14.16 2.45 -15.25
CA PHE A 258 13.20 1.41 -14.92
C PHE A 258 12.16 1.22 -16.03
N PHE A 259 11.62 2.30 -16.58
CA PHE A 259 10.60 2.23 -17.62
C PHE A 259 11.13 2.12 -19.05
N THR A 260 12.36 2.56 -19.35
CA THR A 260 12.90 2.56 -20.71
C THR A 260 13.80 1.36 -20.99
N ASN A 261 14.77 1.10 -20.12
CA ASN A 261 15.88 0.19 -20.41
C ASN A 261 15.65 -1.25 -19.93
N LYS A 262 14.65 -1.48 -19.05
CA LYS A 262 14.50 -2.75 -18.33
C LYS A 262 13.14 -3.43 -18.51
N LYS A 263 12.42 -3.12 -19.59
CA LYS A 263 11.10 -3.72 -19.88
C LYS A 263 11.11 -5.25 -19.86
N ASN A 264 12.22 -5.88 -20.29
CA ASN A 264 12.37 -7.34 -20.38
C ASN A 264 13.34 -7.91 -19.33
N ALA A 265 13.84 -7.09 -18.38
CA ALA A 265 14.75 -7.58 -17.36
C ALA A 265 13.99 -8.42 -16.32
N LEU A 266 14.66 -9.45 -15.80
CA LEU A 266 14.06 -10.26 -14.72
C LEU A 266 13.98 -9.43 -13.43
N PRO A 267 12.94 -9.63 -12.59
CA PRO A 267 12.82 -8.89 -11.34
C PRO A 267 14.06 -8.95 -10.45
N ARG A 268 14.78 -10.07 -10.42
CA ARG A 268 16.02 -10.22 -9.64
C ARG A 268 17.16 -9.28 -10.10
N ASP A 269 17.11 -8.81 -11.35
CA ASP A 269 18.11 -7.88 -11.90
C ASP A 269 17.75 -6.43 -11.59
N ILE A 270 16.47 -6.16 -11.35
CA ILE A 270 15.90 -4.83 -11.08
C ILE A 270 15.85 -4.52 -9.58
N TYR A 271 15.43 -5.49 -8.76
CA TYR A 271 15.10 -5.25 -7.36
C TYR A 271 16.12 -5.83 -6.38
N GLU A 272 16.22 -5.19 -5.21
CA GLU A 272 16.85 -5.78 -4.04
C GLU A 272 16.09 -7.02 -3.57
N PRO A 273 16.75 -7.95 -2.83
CA PRO A 273 16.09 -9.12 -2.27
C PRO A 273 14.87 -8.77 -1.41
N CYS A 274 13.74 -9.42 -1.68
CA CYS A 274 12.51 -9.17 -0.94
C CYS A 274 12.60 -9.70 0.50
N LYS A 275 12.32 -8.81 1.47
CA LYS A 275 12.25 -9.14 2.90
C LYS A 275 10.82 -9.15 3.44
N PHE A 276 9.83 -8.79 2.62
CA PHE A 276 8.45 -8.60 3.04
C PHE A 276 7.85 -9.80 3.77
N PRO A 277 7.94 -11.05 3.29
CA PRO A 277 7.34 -12.22 3.96
C PRO A 277 8.00 -12.62 5.29
N TYR A 278 9.12 -12.00 5.64
CA TYR A 278 9.81 -12.24 6.92
C TYR A 278 9.43 -11.23 8.00
N SER A 279 8.78 -10.12 7.62
CA SER A 279 8.46 -9.02 8.52
C SER A 279 7.01 -8.55 8.43
N ASN A 280 6.25 -9.03 7.46
CA ASN A 280 4.88 -8.58 7.22
C ASN A 280 3.90 -9.74 7.11
N MET A 281 2.62 -9.44 7.39
CA MET A 281 1.50 -10.34 7.23
C MET A 281 0.28 -9.55 6.74
N ILE A 282 -0.42 -10.09 5.76
CA ILE A 282 -1.69 -9.56 5.27
C ILE A 282 -2.79 -10.51 5.71
N ILE A 283 -3.85 -9.99 6.29
CA ILE A 283 -5.06 -10.74 6.68
C ILE A 283 -6.24 -10.10 5.96
N ASN A 284 -6.95 -10.90 5.16
CA ASN A 284 -8.11 -10.44 4.42
C ASN A 284 -9.40 -10.51 5.26
N PRO A 285 -10.54 -10.00 4.76
CA PRO A 285 -11.80 -10.01 5.52
C PRO A 285 -12.33 -11.40 5.86
N LYS A 286 -11.91 -12.45 5.15
CA LYS A 286 -12.27 -13.86 5.46
C LYS A 286 -11.38 -14.51 6.53
N GLY A 287 -10.33 -13.81 6.98
CA GLY A 287 -9.31 -14.37 7.86
C GLY A 287 -8.19 -15.13 7.13
N ASP A 288 -8.17 -15.08 5.79
CA ASP A 288 -7.10 -15.69 5.03
C ASP A 288 -5.81 -14.88 5.16
N VAL A 289 -4.68 -15.58 5.27
CA VAL A 289 -3.36 -15.01 5.49
C VAL A 289 -2.52 -15.10 4.21
N TYR A 290 -1.88 -13.98 3.90
CA TYR A 290 -1.01 -13.85 2.72
C TYR A 290 0.39 -13.34 3.13
N PRO A 291 1.46 -13.92 2.56
CA PRO A 291 2.82 -13.42 2.74
C PRO A 291 3.09 -12.15 1.96
N CYS A 292 2.35 -11.97 0.86
CA CYS A 292 2.30 -10.81 -0.03
C CYS A 292 0.95 -10.83 -0.76
N LEU A 293 0.67 -9.90 -1.65
CA LEU A 293 -0.65 -9.72 -2.29
C LEU A 293 -1.13 -10.89 -3.18
N SER A 294 -0.38 -11.99 -3.29
CA SER A 294 -0.60 -12.95 -4.37
C SER A 294 -0.90 -14.38 -3.97
N LEU A 295 -0.84 -14.75 -2.69
CA LEU A 295 -0.83 -16.17 -2.34
C LEU A 295 -1.43 -16.46 -0.97
N LYS A 296 -2.55 -17.16 -0.95
CA LYS A 296 -3.16 -17.64 0.30
C LYS A 296 -2.33 -18.77 0.91
N ILE A 297 -1.87 -18.56 2.14
CA ILE A 297 -1.08 -19.54 2.89
C ILE A 297 -1.93 -20.34 3.89
N GLY A 298 -2.83 -19.67 4.61
CA GLY A 298 -3.65 -20.27 5.65
C GLY A 298 -4.78 -19.34 6.06
N ASN A 299 -5.47 -19.68 7.15
CA ASN A 299 -6.55 -18.88 7.71
C ASN A 299 -6.40 -18.76 9.24
N VAL A 300 -6.83 -17.64 9.82
CA VAL A 300 -6.68 -17.34 11.26
C VAL A 300 -7.94 -17.61 12.08
N LYS A 301 -9.04 -18.08 11.48
CA LYS A 301 -10.26 -18.40 12.21
C LYS A 301 -10.00 -19.47 13.27
N ASP A 302 -9.25 -20.51 12.91
CA ASP A 302 -9.07 -21.72 13.75
C ASP A 302 -7.67 -21.86 14.33
N LYS A 303 -6.73 -20.96 14.01
CA LYS A 303 -5.32 -21.08 14.38
C LYS A 303 -4.77 -19.78 14.94
N LYS A 304 -3.77 -19.90 15.82
CA LYS A 304 -3.00 -18.73 16.29
C LYS A 304 -2.20 -18.11 15.16
N LEU A 305 -2.04 -16.78 15.16
CA LEU A 305 -1.27 -16.05 14.14
C LEU A 305 0.14 -16.60 13.95
N ILE A 306 0.84 -16.94 15.04
CA ILE A 306 2.21 -17.45 14.97
C ILE A 306 2.28 -18.83 14.28
N ASP A 307 1.26 -19.66 14.45
CA ASP A 307 1.20 -20.98 13.86
C ASP A 307 0.95 -20.87 12.36
N VAL A 308 -0.03 -20.05 11.92
CA VAL A 308 -0.26 -19.76 10.50
C VAL A 308 0.99 -19.14 9.87
N TYR A 309 1.64 -18.19 10.53
CA TYR A 309 2.84 -17.53 10.04
C TYR A 309 4.04 -18.46 9.87
N ASN A 310 4.04 -19.60 10.55
CA ASN A 310 5.08 -20.64 10.50
C ASN A 310 4.59 -21.99 9.98
N GLU A 311 3.44 -22.03 9.31
CA GLU A 311 2.99 -23.24 8.61
C GLU A 311 3.97 -23.68 7.51
N ALA A 312 3.85 -24.93 7.10
CA ALA A 312 4.72 -25.52 6.08
C ALA A 312 4.72 -24.71 4.77
N LYS A 313 3.54 -24.29 4.31
CA LYS A 313 3.39 -23.45 3.09
C LYS A 313 4.14 -22.12 3.23
N PHE A 314 4.03 -21.43 4.37
CA PHE A 314 4.70 -20.14 4.59
C PHE A 314 6.22 -20.30 4.67
N LYS A 315 6.70 -21.36 5.31
CA LYS A 315 8.13 -21.70 5.35
C LYS A 315 8.66 -22.04 3.97
N CYS A 316 7.92 -22.82 3.19
CA CYS A 316 8.26 -23.15 1.81
C CYS A 316 8.38 -21.88 0.95
N PHE A 317 7.39 -20.98 1.03
CA PHE A 317 7.41 -19.70 0.33
C PHE A 317 8.66 -18.87 0.67
N ARG A 318 8.99 -18.74 1.97
CA ARG A 318 10.19 -17.99 2.39
C ARG A 318 11.48 -18.65 1.92
N ASN A 319 11.54 -19.98 1.92
CA ASN A 319 12.71 -20.72 1.44
C ASN A 319 12.91 -20.48 -0.06
N ASN A 320 11.86 -20.62 -0.86
CA ASN A 320 11.92 -20.34 -2.30
C ASN A 320 12.36 -18.89 -2.56
N LEU A 321 11.78 -17.92 -1.84
CA LEU A 321 12.16 -16.53 -1.95
C LEU A 321 13.62 -16.26 -1.56
N LYS A 322 14.16 -16.98 -0.56
CA LYS A 322 15.56 -16.87 -0.16
C LYS A 322 16.52 -17.23 -1.29
N TYR A 323 16.20 -18.27 -2.06
CA TYR A 323 17.02 -18.72 -3.19
C TYR A 323 16.82 -17.82 -4.43
N SER A 324 15.58 -17.46 -4.73
CA SER A 324 15.25 -16.63 -5.90
C SER A 324 15.52 -15.15 -5.69
N LYS A 325 15.71 -14.69 -4.42
CA LYS A 325 15.81 -13.29 -3.98
C LYS A 325 14.51 -12.51 -4.21
N VAL A 326 13.96 -12.58 -5.42
CA VAL A 326 12.63 -12.11 -5.86
C VAL A 326 12.07 -13.08 -6.88
N PHE A 327 10.76 -13.19 -6.98
CA PHE A 327 10.09 -14.02 -7.98
C PHE A 327 9.87 -13.24 -9.27
N THR A 328 9.70 -13.94 -10.39
CA THR A 328 9.36 -13.33 -11.68
C THR A 328 8.04 -12.55 -11.62
N SER A 329 7.07 -13.03 -10.83
CA SER A 329 5.79 -12.36 -10.58
C SER A 329 5.89 -11.06 -9.73
N CYS A 330 7.09 -10.70 -9.25
CA CYS A 330 7.28 -9.50 -8.41
C CYS A 330 7.46 -8.20 -9.21
N GLN A 331 7.27 -8.21 -10.51
CA GLN A 331 7.36 -6.99 -11.32
C GLN A 331 6.36 -5.93 -10.86
N MET A 332 6.75 -4.67 -10.87
CA MET A 332 5.95 -3.53 -10.40
C MET A 332 5.46 -3.66 -8.95
N CYS A 333 6.12 -4.47 -8.12
CA CYS A 333 5.73 -4.64 -6.73
C CYS A 333 6.06 -3.39 -5.91
N CYS A 334 5.02 -2.77 -5.31
CA CYS A 334 5.13 -1.55 -4.53
C CYS A 334 5.97 -1.66 -3.24
N GLU A 335 6.25 -2.87 -2.78
CA GLU A 335 7.03 -3.12 -1.56
C GLU A 335 8.52 -3.36 -1.83
N LEU A 336 8.91 -3.49 -3.10
CA LEU A 336 10.30 -3.72 -3.49
C LEU A 336 11.05 -2.40 -3.66
N LYS A 337 12.34 -2.46 -3.41
CA LYS A 337 13.29 -1.39 -3.69
C LYS A 337 14.04 -1.68 -4.98
N VAL A 338 14.09 -0.70 -5.87
CA VAL A 338 14.86 -0.75 -7.10
C VAL A 338 16.34 -0.60 -6.76
N LYS A 339 17.20 -1.40 -7.36
CA LYS A 339 18.66 -1.33 -7.16
C LYS A 339 19.23 -0.02 -7.69
N ASN A 340 20.34 0.43 -7.12
CA ASN A 340 21.04 1.64 -7.58
C ASN A 340 21.62 1.47 -9.00
N HIS A 341 22.14 0.28 -9.29
CA HIS A 341 22.62 -0.08 -10.63
C HIS A 341 21.81 -1.27 -11.13
N ILE A 342 20.97 -1.03 -12.14
CA ILE A 342 20.14 -2.06 -12.75
C ILE A 342 21.02 -2.77 -13.79
N GLY A 343 21.37 -4.04 -13.56
CA GLY A 343 22.12 -4.87 -14.50
C GLY A 343 23.55 -5.22 -14.10
N ASP A 344 24.04 -4.79 -12.94
CA ASP A 344 25.30 -5.32 -12.41
C ASP A 344 25.11 -6.80 -12.04
N LYS A 345 25.77 -7.65 -12.78
CA LYS A 345 25.93 -9.08 -12.47
C LYS A 345 26.81 -9.15 -11.21
N THR A 346 26.18 -9.40 -10.04
CA THR A 346 26.89 -9.91 -8.86
C THR A 346 26.88 -11.42 -8.85
#